data_12277c00df20f5ce9e8c86263557424f
#
_entry.id   12277c00df20f5ce9e8c86263557424f
#
_cell.length_a   1.000
_cell.length_b   1.000
_cell.length_c   1.000
_cell.angle_alpha   90.00
_cell.angle_beta   90.00
_cell.angle_gamma   90.00
#
_symmetry.space_group_name_H-M   'P 1'
#
loop_
_entity.id
_entity.type
_entity.pdbx_description
1 polymer ?
#
loop_
_entity_poly.entity_id
_entity_poly.type
_entity_poly.pdbx_seq_one_letter_code
_entity_poly.pdbx_strand_id
1 'polypeptide(L)'
;MNKNYVLVECIEREINLPEFFETEDQAYNTMAQRMADILKIQVEDIETYDDYDICISKSCAWITDYHHLNYDWKIFRVDDKFICDYI
;
A
#
# COMPACT_ATOMS: atom_id res chain seq x y z
N MET A 1 20.51 2.90 -11.39
CA MET A 1 19.59 2.01 -10.66
C MET A 1 18.18 2.42 -10.96
N ASN A 2 17.41 1.47 -11.41
CA ASN A 2 16.05 1.75 -11.83
C ASN A 2 15.07 1.39 -10.72
N LYS A 3 14.39 2.39 -10.21
CA LYS A 3 13.30 2.17 -9.26
C LYS A 3 12.03 2.00 -10.08
N ASN A 4 11.68 0.76 -10.34
CA ASN A 4 10.61 0.41 -11.27
C ASN A 4 9.25 0.23 -10.63
N TYR A 5 9.17 0.35 -9.31
CA TYR A 5 7.92 0.17 -8.59
C TYR A 5 7.62 1.40 -7.77
N VAL A 6 6.35 1.76 -7.71
CA VAL A 6 5.92 2.92 -6.94
C VAL A 6 4.78 2.50 -6.01
N LEU A 7 4.91 2.89 -4.75
CA LEU A 7 3.86 2.70 -3.75
C LEU A 7 3.11 4.01 -3.60
N VAL A 8 1.81 3.97 -3.80
CA VAL A 8 0.93 5.12 -3.62
C VAL A 8 0.06 4.85 -2.40
N GLU A 9 0.01 5.83 -1.52
CA GLU A 9 -0.78 5.75 -0.29
C GLU A 9 -1.84 6.84 -0.31
N CYS A 10 -3.08 6.45 -0.04
CA CYS A 10 -4.20 7.37 0.05
C CYS A 10 -4.87 7.19 1.41
N ILE A 11 -4.93 8.26 2.19
CA ILE A 11 -5.58 8.25 3.49
C ILE A 11 -6.67 9.31 3.46
N GLU A 12 -7.91 8.88 3.63
CA GLU A 12 -9.07 9.79 3.66
C GLU A 12 -9.11 10.70 2.44
N ARG A 13 -8.91 10.13 1.27
CA ARG A 13 -8.93 10.83 -0.03
C ARG A 13 -7.72 11.73 -0.26
N GLU A 14 -6.76 11.76 0.65
CA GLU A 14 -5.52 12.49 0.44
C GLU A 14 -4.43 11.53 -0.01
N ILE A 15 -3.84 11.83 -1.14
CA ILE A 15 -2.76 11.02 -1.69
C ILE A 15 -1.45 11.58 -1.18
N ASN A 16 -0.69 10.74 -0.50
CA ASN A 16 0.65 11.11 -0.03
C ASN A 16 1.65 11.01 -1.16
N LEU A 17 2.83 11.60 -0.95
CA LEU A 17 3.88 11.52 -1.94
C LEU A 17 4.23 10.06 -2.22
N PRO A 18 4.30 9.68 -3.50
CA PRO A 18 4.64 8.30 -3.84
C PRO A 18 6.08 7.97 -3.48
N GLU A 19 6.32 6.71 -3.15
CA GLU A 19 7.66 6.21 -2.86
C GLU A 19 8.06 5.21 -3.93
N PHE A 20 9.30 5.27 -4.35
CA PHE A 20 9.83 4.46 -5.44
C PHE A 20 10.77 3.39 -4.91
N PHE A 21 10.67 2.20 -5.48
CA PHE A 21 11.44 1.02 -5.05
C PHE A 21 12.02 0.29 -6.24
N GLU A 22 13.14 -0.41 -6.00
CA GLU A 22 13.79 -1.17 -7.05
C GLU A 22 13.08 -2.50 -7.33
N THR A 23 12.45 -3.09 -6.31
CA THR A 23 11.76 -4.37 -6.45
C THR A 23 10.35 -4.30 -5.90
N GLU A 24 9.51 -5.20 -6.40
CA GLU A 24 8.14 -5.32 -5.89
C GLU A 24 8.14 -5.73 -4.43
N ASP A 25 9.05 -6.61 -4.03
CA ASP A 25 9.14 -7.07 -2.65
C ASP A 25 9.43 -5.92 -1.69
N GLN A 26 10.31 -5.00 -2.07
CA GLN A 26 10.58 -3.83 -1.24
C GLN A 26 9.33 -2.97 -1.07
N ALA A 27 8.61 -2.75 -2.15
CA ALA A 27 7.37 -1.98 -2.11
C ALA A 27 6.33 -2.68 -1.24
N TYR A 28 6.16 -3.97 -1.42
CA TYR A 28 5.22 -4.76 -0.64
C TYR A 28 5.57 -4.73 0.85
N ASN A 29 6.84 -4.95 1.20
CA ASN A 29 7.26 -4.96 2.59
C ASN A 29 7.01 -3.61 3.26
N THR A 30 7.23 -2.52 2.54
CA THR A 30 6.95 -1.18 3.06
C THR A 30 5.45 -0.99 3.27
N MET A 31 4.63 -1.42 2.31
CA MET A 31 3.18 -1.34 2.41
C MET A 31 2.68 -2.14 3.62
N ALA A 32 3.15 -3.37 3.76
CA ALA A 32 2.73 -4.24 4.86
C ALA A 32 3.15 -3.65 6.21
N GLN A 33 4.34 -3.09 6.30
CA GLN A 33 4.82 -2.49 7.55
C GLN A 33 3.98 -1.27 7.94
N ARG A 34 3.61 -0.44 6.98
CA ARG A 34 2.76 0.70 7.26
C ARG A 34 1.38 0.28 7.72
N MET A 35 0.83 -0.75 7.09
CA MET A 35 -0.45 -1.29 7.51
C MET A 35 -0.38 -1.80 8.94
N ALA A 36 0.67 -2.56 9.27
CA ALA A 36 0.87 -3.09 10.61
C ALA A 36 1.03 -1.97 11.65
N ASP A 37 1.76 -0.91 11.30
CA ASP A 37 1.96 0.23 12.20
C ASP A 37 0.63 0.93 12.50
N ILE A 38 -0.23 1.09 11.50
CA ILE A 38 -1.54 1.70 11.69
C ILE A 38 -2.42 0.83 12.57
N LEU A 39 -2.40 -0.47 12.35
CA LEU A 39 -3.17 -1.43 13.14
C LEU A 39 -2.55 -1.70 14.49
N LYS A 40 -1.30 -1.29 14.71
CA LYS A 40 -0.54 -1.52 15.95
C LYS A 40 -0.34 -3.00 16.24
N ILE A 41 -0.03 -3.75 15.21
CA ILE A 41 0.23 -5.19 15.28
C ILE A 41 1.55 -5.50 14.58
N GLN A 42 1.98 -6.75 14.66
CA GLN A 42 3.13 -7.22 13.90
C GLN A 42 2.71 -7.54 12.46
N VAL A 43 3.65 -7.44 11.53
CA VAL A 43 3.37 -7.75 10.14
C VAL A 43 2.81 -9.16 9.98
N GLU A 44 3.35 -10.11 10.74
CA GLU A 44 2.92 -11.51 10.67
C GLU A 44 1.44 -11.70 11.07
N ASP A 45 0.88 -10.75 11.81
CA ASP A 45 -0.47 -10.87 12.32
C ASP A 45 -1.52 -10.26 11.39
N ILE A 46 -1.10 -9.64 10.28
CA ILE A 46 -2.05 -8.98 9.38
C ILE A 46 -3.06 -9.96 8.81
N GLU A 47 -2.59 -11.15 8.38
CA GLU A 47 -3.46 -12.11 7.72
C GLU A 47 -4.56 -12.68 8.62
N THR A 48 -4.33 -12.67 9.93
CA THR A 48 -5.29 -13.19 10.90
C THR A 48 -6.06 -12.10 11.62
N TYR A 49 -5.80 -10.84 11.28
CA TYR A 49 -6.44 -9.70 11.92
C TYR A 49 -7.89 -9.60 11.47
N ASP A 50 -8.82 -9.46 12.40
CA ASP A 50 -10.25 -9.46 12.08
C ASP A 50 -11.05 -8.34 12.75
N ASP A 51 -10.39 -7.40 13.43
CA ASP A 51 -11.10 -6.31 14.10
C ASP A 51 -11.62 -5.24 13.15
N TYR A 52 -10.95 -5.05 12.02
CA TYR A 52 -11.35 -4.10 11.00
C TYR A 52 -11.48 -4.82 9.67
N ASP A 53 -12.17 -4.19 8.74
CA ASP A 53 -12.22 -4.70 7.39
C ASP A 53 -10.90 -4.36 6.70
N ILE A 54 -10.07 -5.36 6.48
CA ILE A 54 -8.76 -5.18 5.87
C ILE A 54 -8.56 -6.16 4.73
N CYS A 55 -7.69 -5.78 3.83
CA CYS A 55 -7.25 -6.67 2.77
C CYS A 55 -5.81 -6.33 2.44
N ILE A 56 -5.01 -7.36 2.20
CA ILE A 56 -3.66 -7.16 1.69
C ILE A 56 -3.40 -8.18 0.60
N SER A 57 -2.86 -7.72 -0.50
CA SER A 57 -2.45 -8.56 -1.61
C SER A 57 -1.10 -8.08 -2.12
N LYS A 58 -0.61 -8.71 -3.18
CA LYS A 58 0.72 -8.45 -3.69
C LYS A 58 0.92 -7.01 -4.14
N SER A 59 -0.13 -6.35 -4.59
CA SER A 59 -0.04 -5.01 -5.18
C SER A 59 -0.99 -3.99 -4.59
N CYS A 60 -1.81 -4.36 -3.62
CA CYS A 60 -2.71 -3.41 -2.99
C CYS A 60 -3.09 -3.85 -1.59
N ALA A 61 -3.55 -2.89 -0.82
CA ALA A 61 -4.04 -3.15 0.54
C ALA A 61 -5.03 -2.06 0.91
N TRP A 62 -5.92 -2.36 1.84
CA TRP A 62 -6.78 -1.34 2.39
C TRP A 62 -7.15 -1.65 3.83
N ILE A 63 -7.53 -0.61 4.58
CA ILE A 63 -8.09 -0.70 5.92
C ILE A 63 -9.32 0.20 5.96
N THR A 64 -10.42 -0.32 6.47
CA THR A 64 -11.59 0.49 6.81
C THR A 64 -11.83 0.34 8.31
N ASP A 65 -11.74 1.41 9.06
CA ASP A 65 -11.91 1.35 10.50
C ASP A 65 -13.29 1.85 10.95
N TYR A 66 -13.53 1.77 12.27
CA TYR A 66 -14.83 2.13 12.83
C TYR A 66 -15.12 3.63 12.79
N HIS A 67 -14.11 4.44 12.57
CA HIS A 67 -14.28 5.89 12.47
C HIS A 67 -14.46 6.32 11.02
N HIS A 68 -14.63 5.36 10.12
CA HIS A 68 -14.78 5.59 8.69
C HIS A 68 -13.53 6.17 8.05
N LEU A 69 -12.37 5.96 8.69
CA LEU A 69 -11.10 6.28 8.08
C LEU A 69 -10.75 5.18 7.07
N ASN A 70 -10.45 5.60 5.88
CA ASN A 70 -10.09 4.67 4.81
C ASN A 70 -8.63 4.85 4.44
N TYR A 71 -7.91 3.75 4.48
CA TYR A 71 -6.50 3.71 4.10
C TYR A 71 -6.39 2.80 2.90
N ASP A 72 -5.80 3.30 1.82
CA ASP A 72 -5.61 2.53 0.60
C ASP A 72 -4.16 2.62 0.16
N TRP A 73 -3.62 1.51 -0.28
CA TRP A 73 -2.28 1.44 -0.84
C TRP A 73 -2.32 0.69 -2.14
N LYS A 74 -1.51 1.13 -3.09
CA LYS A 74 -1.38 0.43 -4.35
C LYS A 74 0.04 0.51 -4.85
N ILE A 75 0.52 -0.60 -5.42
CA ILE A 75 1.85 -0.69 -5.98
C ILE A 75 1.70 -0.78 -7.49
N PHE A 76 2.39 0.10 -8.21
CA PHE A 76 2.41 0.11 -9.66
C PHE A 76 3.80 -0.22 -10.15
N ARG A 77 3.86 -0.91 -11.27
CA ARG A 77 5.11 -1.04 -11.99
C ARG A 77 5.26 0.17 -12.91
N VAL A 78 6.37 0.88 -12.75
CA VAL A 78 6.63 2.10 -13.52
C VAL A 78 7.47 1.73 -14.73
N ASP A 79 6.91 1.93 -15.91
CA ASP A 79 7.65 1.76 -17.16
C ASP A 79 7.18 2.84 -18.14
N ASP A 80 7.67 2.77 -19.37
CA ASP A 80 7.37 3.79 -20.36
C ASP A 80 5.88 3.91 -20.68
N LYS A 81 5.11 2.87 -20.42
CA LYS A 81 3.68 2.86 -20.73
C LYS A 81 2.83 3.28 -19.55
N PHE A 82 3.38 3.27 -18.37
CA PHE A 82 2.62 3.55 -17.15
C PHE A 82 1.95 4.91 -17.21
N ILE A 83 2.71 5.93 -17.58
CA ILE A 83 2.21 7.29 -17.59
C ILE A 83 1.07 7.45 -18.60
N CYS A 84 1.20 6.82 -19.76
CA CYS A 84 0.20 6.93 -20.82
C CYS A 84 -1.12 6.30 -20.44
N ASP A 85 -1.11 5.26 -19.66
CA ASP A 85 -2.32 4.51 -19.30
C ASP A 85 -3.18 5.26 -18.30
N TYR A 86 -2.66 6.26 -17.65
CA TYR A 86 -3.37 6.98 -16.58
C TYR A 86 -3.81 8.38 -16.99
N ILE A 87 -3.50 8.77 -18.17
CA ILE A 87 -3.92 10.06 -18.71
C ILE A 87 -5.02 9.85 -19.77
#